data_ed8c3f2606079838a3ebd793c6ab11c1
#
_entry.id   ed8c3f2606079838a3ebd793c6ab11c1
#
_cell.length_a   1.000
_cell.length_b   1.000
_cell.length_c   1.000
_cell.angle_alpha   90.00
_cell.angle_beta   90.00
_cell.angle_gamma   90.00
#
_symmetry.space_group_name_H-M   'P 1'
#
loop_
_entity.id
_entity.type
_entity.pdbx_description
1 polymer ?
#
loop_
_entity_poly.entity_id
_entity_poly.type
_entity_poly.pdbx_seq_one_letter_code
_entity_poly.pdbx_strand_id
1 'polypeptide(L)'
;MGLLKSYLEYPILRKILIGLVLGAVYGLIVGGIGHPGAATAIKPLGDLFVRLLKMLVMPIILASLVVGAASISPARLGRVGVKIVVYYLITSAFAVFIGLIMANLFKPGLGLELGTGEGKAIEATAPSLVDTLLNIVPKNPFGALSSGAVLPTIFFAIILGIALSYLMTSENERIRNSATTLYNAFDGLAEAMYKIVRGVMQYAPIGVFALIAYIMAVYGPKVVGPLAKVTFAVYLGLIIQIVVVYGILLKVFGLDLIKFLGKARDAMITAFVTRSSSGTLPVTMRVAEENMGVPRSIYSFTLP
;
A
#
# COMPACT_ATOMS: atom_id res chain seq x y z
N MET A 1 3.85 -8.29 -33.92
CA MET A 1 2.77 -7.75 -33.06
C MET A 1 2.10 -8.80 -32.15
N GLY A 2 2.07 -10.10 -32.49
CA GLY A 2 1.40 -11.15 -31.71
C GLY A 2 2.00 -11.44 -30.33
N LEU A 3 3.31 -11.61 -30.21
CA LEU A 3 3.97 -12.00 -28.95
C LEU A 3 3.85 -10.93 -27.84
N LEU A 4 3.99 -9.65 -28.20
CA LEU A 4 3.85 -8.57 -27.21
C LEU A 4 2.41 -8.45 -26.71
N LYS A 5 1.44 -8.63 -27.57
CA LYS A 5 0.01 -8.60 -27.23
C LYS A 5 -0.34 -9.77 -26.31
N SER A 6 0.11 -10.97 -26.66
CA SER A 6 -0.05 -12.17 -25.83
C SER A 6 0.63 -12.02 -24.46
N TYR A 7 1.83 -11.40 -24.41
CA TYR A 7 2.49 -11.10 -23.13
C TYR A 7 1.69 -10.13 -22.29
N LEU A 8 1.14 -9.05 -22.86
CA LEU A 8 0.38 -8.05 -22.11
C LEU A 8 -0.94 -8.59 -21.56
N GLU A 9 -1.59 -9.48 -22.25
CA GLU A 9 -2.85 -10.13 -21.87
C GLU A 9 -2.68 -11.20 -20.78
N TYR A 10 -1.46 -11.76 -20.61
CA TYR A 10 -1.22 -12.79 -19.61
C TYR A 10 -1.27 -12.22 -18.18
N PRO A 11 -1.90 -12.91 -17.20
CA PRO A 11 -2.05 -12.42 -15.83
C PRO A 11 -0.70 -12.05 -15.18
N ILE A 12 -0.57 -10.81 -14.76
CA ILE A 12 0.69 -10.26 -14.24
C ILE A 12 1.25 -11.03 -13.04
N LEU A 13 0.36 -11.56 -12.18
CA LEU A 13 0.75 -12.40 -11.05
C LEU A 13 1.52 -13.64 -11.48
N ARG A 14 1.03 -14.32 -12.51
CA ARG A 14 1.71 -15.53 -13.04
C ARG A 14 3.08 -15.20 -13.60
N LYS A 15 3.21 -14.07 -14.33
CA LYS A 15 4.51 -13.59 -14.84
C LYS A 15 5.50 -13.31 -13.72
N ILE A 16 5.05 -12.64 -12.65
CA ILE A 16 5.89 -12.34 -11.47
C ILE A 16 6.29 -13.64 -10.76
N LEU A 17 5.38 -14.58 -10.57
CA LEU A 17 5.70 -15.88 -9.96
C LEU A 17 6.69 -16.69 -10.80
N ILE A 18 6.55 -16.70 -12.12
CA ILE A 18 7.52 -17.31 -13.03
C ILE A 18 8.88 -16.62 -12.90
N GLY A 19 8.91 -15.28 -12.91
CA GLY A 19 10.14 -14.51 -12.71
C GLY A 19 10.80 -14.82 -11.36
N LEU A 20 10.03 -14.93 -10.28
CA LEU A 20 10.51 -15.30 -8.95
C LEU A 20 11.16 -16.68 -8.93
N VAL A 21 10.43 -17.70 -9.46
CA VAL A 21 10.93 -19.10 -9.48
C VAL A 21 12.18 -19.22 -10.34
N LEU A 22 12.15 -18.65 -11.55
CA LEU A 22 13.31 -18.66 -12.45
C LEU A 22 14.50 -17.91 -11.85
N GLY A 23 14.25 -16.78 -11.19
CA GLY A 23 15.28 -16.01 -10.47
C GLY A 23 15.91 -16.82 -9.33
N ALA A 24 15.07 -17.50 -8.54
CA ALA A 24 15.56 -18.36 -7.45
C ALA A 24 16.42 -19.51 -7.96
N VAL A 25 15.95 -20.23 -8.98
CA VAL A 25 16.69 -21.34 -9.59
C VAL A 25 18.01 -20.85 -10.20
N TYR A 26 17.97 -19.79 -11.00
CA TYR A 26 19.17 -19.21 -11.59
C TYR A 26 20.19 -18.76 -10.53
N GLY A 27 19.73 -18.05 -9.50
CA GLY A 27 20.58 -17.58 -8.42
C GLY A 27 21.25 -18.72 -7.64
N LEU A 28 20.50 -19.79 -7.33
CA LEU A 28 21.03 -20.97 -6.66
C LEU A 28 22.08 -21.71 -7.52
N ILE A 29 21.83 -21.85 -8.83
CA ILE A 29 22.78 -22.48 -9.75
C ILE A 29 24.08 -21.67 -9.80
N VAL A 30 23.98 -20.37 -10.09
CA VAL A 30 25.15 -19.49 -10.25
C VAL A 30 25.91 -19.32 -8.94
N GLY A 31 25.23 -19.24 -7.79
CA GLY A 31 25.85 -19.23 -6.47
C GLY A 31 26.52 -20.54 -6.12
N GLY A 32 25.91 -21.68 -6.47
CA GLY A 32 26.46 -23.03 -6.23
C GLY A 32 27.68 -23.37 -7.08
N ILE A 33 27.79 -22.79 -8.27
CA ILE A 33 28.95 -22.96 -9.16
C ILE A 33 30.13 -22.01 -8.76
N GLY A 34 29.90 -21.13 -7.76
CA GLY A 34 30.94 -20.18 -7.32
C GLY A 34 31.10 -18.95 -8.22
N HIS A 35 30.10 -18.64 -9.07
CA HIS A 35 30.12 -17.47 -9.95
C HIS A 35 29.01 -16.44 -9.62
N PRO A 36 28.95 -15.92 -8.37
CA PRO A 36 27.92 -14.95 -7.98
C PRO A 36 27.98 -13.63 -8.78
N GLY A 37 29.11 -13.36 -9.45
CA GLY A 37 29.32 -12.21 -10.33
C GLY A 37 28.31 -12.14 -11.49
N ALA A 38 27.86 -13.28 -12.01
CA ALA A 38 26.85 -13.31 -13.08
C ALA A 38 25.47 -12.82 -12.59
N ALA A 39 25.09 -13.12 -11.34
CA ALA A 39 23.87 -12.59 -10.74
C ALA A 39 24.02 -11.10 -10.35
N THR A 40 25.23 -10.67 -9.96
CA THR A 40 25.54 -9.26 -9.70
C THR A 40 25.41 -8.41 -10.98
N ALA A 41 25.78 -8.95 -12.14
CA ALA A 41 25.66 -8.26 -13.43
C ALA A 41 24.22 -7.94 -13.81
N ILE A 42 23.24 -8.77 -13.40
CA ILE A 42 21.81 -8.52 -13.67
C ILE A 42 21.10 -7.73 -12.56
N LYS A 43 21.72 -7.55 -11.39
CA LYS A 43 21.17 -6.77 -10.27
C LYS A 43 20.65 -5.38 -10.68
N PRO A 44 21.34 -4.60 -11.55
CA PRO A 44 20.84 -3.29 -11.99
C PRO A 44 19.43 -3.31 -12.58
N LEU A 45 19.00 -4.41 -13.20
CA LEU A 45 17.63 -4.56 -13.69
C LEU A 45 16.62 -4.59 -12.55
N GLY A 46 16.98 -5.24 -11.44
CA GLY A 46 16.17 -5.23 -10.22
C GLY A 46 16.18 -3.87 -9.52
N ASP A 47 17.33 -3.25 -9.42
CA ASP A 47 17.48 -1.91 -8.82
C ASP A 47 16.68 -0.86 -9.62
N LEU A 48 16.64 -0.98 -10.95
CA LEU A 48 15.80 -0.14 -11.82
C LEU A 48 14.31 -0.31 -11.47
N PHE A 49 13.84 -1.54 -11.27
CA PHE A 49 12.45 -1.79 -10.87
C PHE A 49 12.10 -1.09 -9.56
N VAL A 50 12.97 -1.23 -8.55
CA VAL A 50 12.77 -0.57 -7.25
C VAL A 50 12.78 0.96 -7.39
N ARG A 51 13.67 1.52 -8.21
CA ARG A 51 13.73 2.97 -8.49
C ARG A 51 12.46 3.47 -9.18
N LEU A 52 11.95 2.72 -10.18
CA LEU A 52 10.70 3.06 -10.86
C LEU A 52 9.51 3.06 -9.90
N LEU A 53 9.43 2.10 -8.97
CA LEU A 53 8.41 2.09 -7.93
C LEU A 53 8.55 3.28 -6.97
N LYS A 54 9.75 3.54 -6.46
CA LYS A 54 10.03 4.64 -5.54
C LYS A 54 9.69 6.02 -6.14
N MET A 55 9.97 6.21 -7.42
CA MET A 55 9.65 7.44 -8.16
C MET A 55 8.16 7.79 -8.10
N LEU A 56 7.30 6.78 -8.07
CA LEU A 56 5.85 6.98 -8.13
C LEU A 56 5.20 7.22 -6.76
N VAL A 57 5.87 6.86 -5.66
CA VAL A 57 5.29 6.89 -4.31
C VAL A 57 4.77 8.28 -3.96
N MET A 58 5.62 9.31 -4.06
CA MET A 58 5.26 10.65 -3.61
C MET A 58 4.20 11.32 -4.47
N PRO A 59 4.28 11.28 -5.81
CA PRO A 59 3.23 11.83 -6.68
C PRO A 59 1.87 11.14 -6.49
N ILE A 60 1.85 9.81 -6.32
CA ILE A 60 0.60 9.07 -6.06
C ILE A 60 -0.02 9.49 -4.74
N ILE A 61 0.77 9.51 -3.66
CA ILE A 61 0.29 9.89 -2.33
C ILE A 61 -0.32 11.29 -2.38
N LEU A 62 0.39 12.25 -2.94
CA LEU A 62 -0.11 13.61 -3.05
C LEU A 62 -1.43 13.68 -3.83
N ALA A 63 -1.42 13.21 -5.07
CA ALA A 63 -2.55 13.34 -5.97
C ALA A 63 -3.79 12.59 -5.46
N SER A 64 -3.63 11.32 -5.08
CA SER A 64 -4.76 10.50 -4.63
C SER A 64 -5.37 10.97 -3.31
N LEU A 65 -4.53 11.45 -2.37
CA LEU A 65 -5.05 11.94 -1.10
C LEU A 65 -5.70 13.31 -1.21
N VAL A 66 -5.20 14.20 -2.08
CA VAL A 66 -5.88 15.48 -2.36
C VAL A 66 -7.26 15.22 -2.94
N VAL A 67 -7.36 14.36 -3.95
CA VAL A 67 -8.63 13.98 -4.58
C VAL A 67 -9.56 13.30 -3.57
N GLY A 68 -9.05 12.32 -2.82
CA GLY A 68 -9.79 11.62 -1.80
C GLY A 68 -10.35 12.56 -0.72
N ALA A 69 -9.52 13.44 -0.17
CA ALA A 69 -9.95 14.40 0.84
C ALA A 69 -10.91 15.47 0.29
N ALA A 70 -10.71 15.91 -0.95
CA ALA A 70 -11.58 16.89 -1.61
C ALA A 70 -12.96 16.32 -1.97
N SER A 71 -13.08 15.01 -2.16
CA SER A 71 -14.37 14.35 -2.45
C SER A 71 -15.31 14.32 -1.25
N ILE A 72 -14.81 14.59 -0.04
CA ILE A 72 -15.59 14.61 1.20
C ILE A 72 -16.30 15.95 1.31
N SER A 73 -17.64 15.97 1.25
CA SER A 73 -18.39 17.21 1.43
C SER A 73 -18.24 17.73 2.88
N PRO A 74 -17.98 19.04 3.08
CA PRO A 74 -17.80 19.63 4.41
C PRO A 74 -18.96 19.37 5.38
N ALA A 75 -20.20 19.36 4.87
CA ALA A 75 -21.41 19.10 5.64
C ALA A 75 -21.48 17.66 6.19
N ARG A 76 -20.78 16.70 5.60
CA ARG A 76 -20.75 15.29 6.02
C ARG A 76 -19.59 14.93 6.94
N LEU A 77 -18.61 15.82 7.08
CA LEU A 77 -17.46 15.67 7.99
C LEU A 77 -17.84 15.63 9.48
N GLY A 78 -19.09 15.89 9.83
CA GLY A 78 -19.59 15.97 11.18
C GLY A 78 -19.52 14.64 11.97
N ARG A 79 -20.64 14.33 12.67
CA ARG A 79 -20.74 13.22 13.64
C ARG A 79 -20.34 11.84 13.08
N VAL A 80 -20.62 11.56 11.79
CA VAL A 80 -20.29 10.27 11.15
C VAL A 80 -18.79 10.20 10.86
N GLY A 81 -18.19 11.28 10.35
CA GLY A 81 -16.76 11.33 10.06
C GLY A 81 -15.89 11.10 11.30
N VAL A 82 -16.23 11.76 12.41
CA VAL A 82 -15.50 11.55 13.68
C VAL A 82 -15.57 10.09 14.14
N LYS A 83 -16.76 9.46 14.06
CA LYS A 83 -16.93 8.04 14.43
C LYS A 83 -16.07 7.12 13.58
N ILE A 84 -15.97 7.38 12.27
CA ILE A 84 -15.15 6.57 11.34
C ILE A 84 -13.67 6.73 11.64
N VAL A 85 -13.21 7.98 11.83
CA VAL A 85 -11.79 8.24 12.17
C VAL A 85 -11.42 7.53 13.49
N VAL A 86 -12.25 7.65 14.52
CA VAL A 86 -12.02 6.95 15.80
C VAL A 86 -12.00 5.44 15.60
N TYR A 87 -12.93 4.89 14.81
CA TYR A 87 -12.97 3.47 14.49
C TYR A 87 -11.68 3.01 13.78
N TYR A 88 -11.23 3.76 12.77
CA TYR A 88 -9.98 3.44 12.08
C TYR A 88 -8.76 3.52 12.99
N LEU A 89 -8.68 4.52 13.85
CA LEU A 89 -7.57 4.64 14.81
C LEU A 89 -7.53 3.45 15.77
N ILE A 90 -8.68 3.04 16.30
CA ILE A 90 -8.77 1.91 17.22
C ILE A 90 -8.38 0.60 16.50
N THR A 91 -8.95 0.33 15.33
CA THR A 91 -8.64 -0.90 14.57
C THR A 91 -7.20 -0.95 14.10
N SER A 92 -6.62 0.21 13.71
CA SER A 92 -5.21 0.32 13.34
C SER A 92 -4.29 0.12 14.54
N ALA A 93 -4.64 0.64 15.72
CA ALA A 93 -3.89 0.40 16.95
C ALA A 93 -3.81 -1.09 17.28
N PHE A 94 -4.93 -1.81 17.19
CA PHE A 94 -4.94 -3.26 17.36
C PHE A 94 -4.09 -3.99 16.31
N ALA A 95 -4.15 -3.56 15.04
CA ALA A 95 -3.34 -4.15 13.98
C ALA A 95 -1.83 -3.97 14.23
N VAL A 96 -1.42 -2.77 14.66
CA VAL A 96 -0.02 -2.49 15.04
C VAL A 96 0.40 -3.35 16.22
N PHE A 97 -0.44 -3.44 17.26
CA PHE A 97 -0.17 -4.25 18.43
C PHE A 97 -0.01 -5.74 18.10
N ILE A 98 -0.90 -6.30 17.27
CA ILE A 98 -0.79 -7.67 16.77
C ILE A 98 0.50 -7.84 15.96
N GLY A 99 0.83 -6.90 15.08
CA GLY A 99 2.07 -6.91 14.28
C GLY A 99 3.32 -6.95 15.17
N LEU A 100 3.36 -6.15 16.25
CA LEU A 100 4.45 -6.13 17.21
C LEU A 100 4.55 -7.48 17.98
N ILE A 101 3.43 -8.06 18.38
CA ILE A 101 3.42 -9.39 19.02
C ILE A 101 3.97 -10.43 18.05
N MET A 102 3.52 -10.45 16.80
CA MET A 102 4.00 -11.40 15.79
C MET A 102 5.49 -11.24 15.53
N ALA A 103 5.97 -10.00 15.40
CA ALA A 103 7.39 -9.70 15.20
C ALA A 103 8.26 -10.16 16.38
N ASN A 104 7.80 -9.93 17.61
CA ASN A 104 8.52 -10.35 18.82
C ASN A 104 8.47 -11.89 19.06
N LEU A 105 7.35 -12.52 18.70
CA LEU A 105 7.16 -13.96 18.88
C LEU A 105 8.01 -14.76 17.88
N PHE A 106 7.93 -14.39 16.61
CA PHE A 106 8.62 -15.13 15.54
C PHE A 106 10.06 -14.67 15.31
N LYS A 107 10.42 -13.44 15.75
CA LYS A 107 11.75 -12.84 15.60
C LYS A 107 12.36 -13.13 14.20
N PRO A 108 11.66 -12.77 13.11
CA PRO A 108 11.98 -13.26 11.77
C PRO A 108 13.35 -12.83 11.24
N GLY A 109 13.98 -11.83 11.85
CA GLY A 109 15.34 -11.36 11.50
C GLY A 109 16.48 -12.10 12.20
N LEU A 110 16.20 -12.94 13.22
CA LEU A 110 17.24 -13.67 13.92
C LEU A 110 17.87 -14.73 13.02
N GLY A 111 19.22 -14.67 12.91
CA GLY A 111 20.00 -15.61 12.09
C GLY A 111 20.18 -15.19 10.63
N LEU A 112 19.73 -14.01 10.24
CA LEU A 112 20.10 -13.39 8.97
C LEU A 112 21.45 -12.69 9.13
N GLU A 113 22.52 -13.41 8.84
CA GLU A 113 23.83 -12.81 8.58
C GLU A 113 23.80 -12.22 7.16
N LEU A 114 23.19 -11.06 7.01
CA LEU A 114 23.34 -10.23 5.83
C LEU A 114 24.74 -9.65 5.90
N GLY A 115 25.70 -10.30 5.26
CA GLY A 115 27.13 -10.02 5.24
C GLY A 115 27.57 -8.66 5.81
N THR A 116 28.78 -8.57 6.27
CA THR A 116 29.40 -7.41 6.92
C THR A 116 29.47 -6.14 6.07
N GLY A 117 28.32 -5.71 5.55
CA GLY A 117 28.11 -4.31 5.22
C GLY A 117 28.02 -3.57 6.55
N GLU A 118 28.87 -2.59 6.76
CA GLU A 118 28.84 -1.70 7.90
C GLU A 118 27.40 -1.25 8.19
N GLY A 119 26.70 -2.00 9.02
CA GLY A 119 25.47 -1.57 9.62
C GLY A 119 25.84 -0.37 10.47
N LYS A 120 25.62 0.85 9.96
CA LYS A 120 25.58 2.01 10.83
C LYS A 120 24.55 1.66 11.90
N ALA A 121 25.04 1.41 13.12
CA ALA A 121 24.16 1.38 14.27
C ALA A 121 23.43 2.72 14.27
N ILE A 122 22.19 2.72 13.80
CA ILE A 122 21.32 3.86 14.00
C ILE A 122 21.10 3.84 15.50
N GLU A 123 21.81 4.72 16.21
CA GLU A 123 21.41 5.06 17.57
C GLU A 123 19.98 5.55 17.47
N ALA A 124 19.07 4.62 17.69
CA ALA A 124 17.64 4.92 17.75
C ALA A 124 17.40 5.64 19.08
N THR A 125 17.76 6.91 19.14
CA THR A 125 17.12 7.81 20.07
C THR A 125 15.68 7.86 19.64
N ALA A 126 14.80 7.16 20.38
CA ALA A 126 13.38 7.19 20.12
C ALA A 126 12.96 8.68 20.13
N PRO A 127 12.49 9.23 19.00
CA PRO A 127 12.10 10.63 18.96
C PRO A 127 11.01 10.83 19.99
N SER A 128 11.01 11.99 20.69
CA SER A 128 9.95 12.29 21.64
C SER A 128 8.59 12.25 20.94
N LEU A 129 7.53 11.86 21.65
CA LEU A 129 6.18 11.87 21.08
C LEU A 129 5.81 13.27 20.55
N VAL A 130 6.27 14.32 21.24
CA VAL A 130 6.05 15.72 20.84
C VAL A 130 6.74 16.01 19.51
N ASP A 131 8.02 15.64 19.36
CA ASP A 131 8.75 15.84 18.11
C ASP A 131 8.14 15.03 16.97
N THR A 132 7.67 13.81 17.24
CA THR A 132 6.98 12.99 16.25
C THR A 132 5.71 13.67 15.76
N LEU A 133 4.87 14.19 16.68
CA LEU A 133 3.63 14.90 16.33
C LEU A 133 3.90 16.22 15.60
N LEU A 134 4.89 16.99 16.03
CA LEU A 134 5.28 18.21 15.34
C LEU A 134 5.82 17.96 13.94
N ASN A 135 6.56 16.88 13.75
CA ASN A 135 7.12 16.50 12.45
C ASN A 135 6.07 15.96 11.46
N ILE A 136 4.82 15.72 11.89
CA ILE A 136 3.70 15.46 10.97
C ILE A 136 3.42 16.69 10.10
N VAL A 137 3.57 17.90 10.67
CA VAL A 137 3.34 19.15 9.95
C VAL A 137 4.61 19.53 9.19
N PRO A 138 4.61 19.56 7.86
CA PRO A 138 5.82 19.90 7.11
C PRO A 138 6.16 21.39 7.25
N LYS A 139 7.43 21.70 7.53
CA LYS A 139 7.94 23.09 7.45
C LYS A 139 7.89 23.61 6.00
N ASN A 140 8.04 22.74 5.03
CA ASN A 140 7.94 23.02 3.59
C ASN A 140 7.32 21.80 2.90
N PRO A 141 6.09 21.91 2.34
CA PRO A 141 5.44 20.80 1.65
C PRO A 141 6.23 20.26 0.45
N PHE A 142 6.83 21.14 -0.34
CA PHE A 142 7.66 20.74 -1.49
C PHE A 142 8.97 20.08 -1.04
N GLY A 143 9.54 20.54 0.06
CA GLY A 143 10.68 19.88 0.70
C GLY A 143 10.34 18.48 1.20
N ALA A 144 9.15 18.28 1.78
CA ALA A 144 8.66 16.97 2.19
C ALA A 144 8.48 16.01 1.01
N LEU A 145 7.93 16.50 -0.10
CA LEU A 145 7.79 15.75 -1.35
C LEU A 145 9.14 15.33 -1.92
N SER A 146 10.10 16.25 -2.02
CA SER A 146 11.42 15.98 -2.61
C SER A 146 12.28 15.06 -1.76
N SER A 147 12.17 15.14 -0.43
CA SER A 147 12.89 14.26 0.52
C SER A 147 12.24 12.89 0.69
N GLY A 148 11.04 12.67 0.15
CA GLY A 148 10.30 11.42 0.33
C GLY A 148 9.69 11.27 1.74
N ALA A 149 9.45 12.37 2.47
CA ALA A 149 8.85 12.37 3.79
C ALA A 149 7.34 12.09 3.68
N VAL A 150 6.97 10.81 3.81
CA VAL A 150 5.60 10.33 3.54
C VAL A 150 4.57 10.96 4.46
N LEU A 151 4.79 10.94 5.78
CA LEU A 151 3.80 11.39 6.77
C LEU A 151 3.50 12.90 6.66
N PRO A 152 4.50 13.80 6.55
CA PRO A 152 4.25 15.22 6.29
C PRO A 152 3.54 15.48 4.96
N THR A 153 3.83 14.68 3.93
CA THR A 153 3.15 14.79 2.62
C THR A 153 1.67 14.38 2.72
N ILE A 154 1.36 13.31 3.45
CA ILE A 154 -0.02 12.89 3.73
C ILE A 154 -0.78 14.02 4.42
N PHE A 155 -0.20 14.61 5.47
CA PHE A 155 -0.83 15.71 6.19
C PHE A 155 -1.15 16.89 5.28
N PHE A 156 -0.16 17.35 4.49
CA PHE A 156 -0.38 18.44 3.55
C PHE A 156 -1.43 18.13 2.49
N ALA A 157 -1.41 16.91 1.92
CA ALA A 157 -2.38 16.49 0.92
C ALA A 157 -3.83 16.49 1.45
N ILE A 158 -4.02 16.02 2.69
CA ILE A 158 -5.33 16.04 3.35
C ILE A 158 -5.82 17.47 3.57
N ILE A 159 -4.98 18.35 4.12
CA ILE A 159 -5.33 19.76 4.37
C ILE A 159 -5.68 20.47 3.06
N LEU A 160 -4.88 20.27 2.01
CA LEU A 160 -5.14 20.85 0.68
C LEU A 160 -6.46 20.31 0.10
N GLY A 161 -6.70 18.99 0.21
CA GLY A 161 -7.95 18.40 -0.27
C GLY A 161 -9.19 18.92 0.48
N ILE A 162 -9.11 19.07 1.81
CA ILE A 162 -10.19 19.66 2.61
C ILE A 162 -10.43 21.12 2.18
N ALA A 163 -9.37 21.91 2.00
CA ALA A 163 -9.50 23.28 1.52
C ALA A 163 -10.18 23.36 0.15
N LEU A 164 -9.80 22.49 -0.79
CA LEU A 164 -10.47 22.40 -2.10
C LEU A 164 -11.94 22.03 -1.97
N SER A 165 -12.30 21.09 -1.09
CA SER A 165 -13.69 20.72 -0.83
C SER A 165 -14.54 21.93 -0.41
N TYR A 166 -14.02 22.77 0.50
CA TYR A 166 -14.71 24.01 0.89
C TYR A 166 -14.79 25.01 -0.26
N LEU A 167 -13.71 25.22 -1.01
CA LEU A 167 -13.71 26.18 -2.12
C LEU A 167 -14.63 25.78 -3.27
N MET A 168 -14.79 24.49 -3.53
CA MET A 168 -15.71 23.96 -4.55
C MET A 168 -17.20 24.18 -4.18
N THR A 169 -17.52 24.45 -2.92
CA THR A 169 -18.89 24.80 -2.48
C THR A 169 -19.11 26.30 -2.35
N SER A 170 -18.14 27.15 -2.74
CA SER A 170 -18.23 28.60 -2.67
C SER A 170 -19.33 29.16 -3.54
N GLU A 171 -20.03 30.17 -3.03
CA GLU A 171 -21.01 30.95 -3.80
C GLU A 171 -20.36 31.78 -4.91
N ASN A 172 -19.10 32.18 -4.71
CA ASN A 172 -18.33 32.91 -5.71
C ASN A 172 -17.92 31.97 -6.84
N GLU A 173 -18.49 32.18 -8.00
CA GLU A 173 -18.30 31.36 -9.19
C GLU A 173 -16.82 31.28 -9.63
N ARG A 174 -16.08 32.39 -9.56
CA ARG A 174 -14.64 32.40 -9.88
C ARG A 174 -13.85 31.46 -8.98
N ILE A 175 -14.12 31.52 -7.67
CA ILE A 175 -13.43 30.66 -6.67
C ILE A 175 -13.80 29.20 -6.88
N ARG A 176 -15.08 28.90 -7.05
CA ARG A 176 -15.59 27.55 -7.31
C ARG A 176 -14.96 26.94 -8.56
N ASN A 177 -14.92 27.70 -9.66
CA ASN A 177 -14.34 27.25 -10.94
C ASN A 177 -12.83 27.00 -10.83
N SER A 178 -12.09 27.90 -10.16
CA SER A 178 -10.66 27.74 -9.90
C SER A 178 -10.35 26.49 -9.05
N ALA A 179 -11.13 26.28 -8.00
CA ALA A 179 -10.99 25.10 -7.13
C ALA A 179 -11.30 23.79 -7.89
N THR A 180 -12.35 23.78 -8.68
CA THR A 180 -12.73 22.64 -9.52
C THR A 180 -11.64 22.34 -10.57
N THR A 181 -11.05 23.37 -11.18
CA THR A 181 -9.94 23.19 -12.12
C THR A 181 -8.73 22.56 -11.43
N LEU A 182 -8.38 23.03 -10.25
CA LEU A 182 -7.26 22.46 -9.48
C LEU A 182 -7.55 21.03 -9.03
N TYR A 183 -8.77 20.73 -8.59
CA TYR A 183 -9.21 19.36 -8.28
C TYR A 183 -9.04 18.43 -9.48
N ASN A 184 -9.54 18.85 -10.66
CA ASN A 184 -9.44 18.07 -11.90
C ASN A 184 -7.97 17.86 -12.33
N ALA A 185 -7.08 18.80 -12.03
CA ALA A 185 -5.65 18.66 -12.29
C ALA A 185 -5.03 17.56 -11.40
N PHE A 186 -5.38 17.51 -10.11
CA PHE A 186 -4.93 16.43 -9.22
C PHE A 186 -5.54 15.09 -9.58
N ASP A 187 -6.81 15.05 -9.99
CA ASP A 187 -7.48 13.83 -10.45
C ASP A 187 -6.81 13.28 -11.71
N GLY A 188 -6.56 14.14 -12.70
CA GLY A 188 -5.81 13.77 -13.90
C GLY A 188 -4.38 13.29 -13.59
N LEU A 189 -3.71 13.92 -12.62
CA LEU A 189 -2.39 13.48 -12.16
C LEU A 189 -2.46 12.10 -11.49
N ALA A 190 -3.46 11.84 -10.65
CA ALA A 190 -3.65 10.54 -10.02
C ALA A 190 -3.87 9.43 -11.06
N GLU A 191 -4.74 9.67 -12.04
CA GLU A 191 -5.00 8.73 -13.15
C GLU A 191 -3.74 8.49 -14.01
N ALA A 192 -2.96 9.54 -14.30
CA ALA A 192 -1.69 9.42 -15.00
C ALA A 192 -0.70 8.53 -14.19
N MET A 193 -0.59 8.75 -12.88
CA MET A 193 0.27 7.93 -12.02
C MET A 193 -0.20 6.47 -11.99
N TYR A 194 -1.49 6.19 -11.88
CA TYR A 194 -2.01 4.83 -11.96
C TYR A 194 -1.72 4.15 -13.30
N LYS A 195 -1.74 4.90 -14.39
CA LYS A 195 -1.35 4.40 -15.71
C LYS A 195 0.13 4.04 -15.76
N ILE A 196 1.00 4.89 -15.20
CA ILE A 196 2.45 4.63 -15.13
C ILE A 196 2.73 3.41 -14.25
N VAL A 197 2.06 3.27 -13.07
CA VAL A 197 2.18 2.07 -12.22
C VAL A 197 1.87 0.81 -13.02
N ARG A 198 0.77 0.81 -13.79
CA ARG A 198 0.43 -0.33 -14.63
C ARG A 198 1.54 -0.67 -15.64
N GLY A 199 2.19 0.36 -16.20
CA GLY A 199 3.35 0.18 -17.09
C GLY A 199 4.56 -0.41 -16.35
N VAL A 200 4.92 0.16 -15.19
CA VAL A 200 6.03 -0.33 -14.36
C VAL A 200 5.78 -1.76 -13.89
N MET A 201 4.54 -2.11 -13.56
CA MET A 201 4.19 -3.49 -13.18
C MET A 201 4.39 -4.49 -14.32
N GLN A 202 4.34 -4.11 -15.59
CA GLN A 202 4.71 -5.02 -16.69
C GLN A 202 6.21 -5.36 -16.71
N TYR A 203 7.04 -4.48 -16.15
CA TYR A 203 8.47 -4.73 -15.96
C TYR A 203 8.77 -5.57 -14.70
N ALA A 204 7.83 -5.67 -13.75
CA ALA A 204 8.00 -6.36 -12.47
C ALA A 204 8.55 -7.80 -12.60
N PRO A 205 8.13 -8.65 -13.57
CA PRO A 205 8.67 -10.00 -13.70
C PRO A 205 10.19 -10.02 -13.91
N ILE A 206 10.72 -9.09 -14.69
CA ILE A 206 12.16 -8.93 -14.96
C ILE A 206 12.87 -8.42 -13.70
N GLY A 207 12.32 -7.38 -13.06
CA GLY A 207 12.87 -6.81 -11.84
C GLY A 207 12.93 -7.82 -10.69
N VAL A 208 11.83 -8.57 -10.49
CA VAL A 208 11.74 -9.61 -9.44
C VAL A 208 12.71 -10.76 -9.75
N PHE A 209 12.79 -11.23 -11.01
CA PHE A 209 13.78 -12.21 -11.42
C PHE A 209 15.20 -11.78 -11.02
N ALA A 210 15.62 -10.57 -11.39
CA ALA A 210 16.96 -10.07 -11.15
C ALA A 210 17.28 -9.92 -9.65
N LEU A 211 16.33 -9.40 -8.85
CA LEU A 211 16.50 -9.25 -7.40
C LEU A 211 16.61 -10.59 -6.69
N ILE A 212 15.73 -11.53 -7.02
CA ILE A 212 15.73 -12.86 -6.39
C ILE A 212 16.97 -13.65 -6.83
N ALA A 213 17.36 -13.57 -8.11
CA ALA A 213 18.58 -14.18 -8.60
C ALA A 213 19.81 -13.68 -7.84
N TYR A 214 19.93 -12.39 -7.63
CA TYR A 214 21.02 -11.80 -6.85
C TYR A 214 21.00 -12.30 -5.39
N ILE A 215 19.84 -12.24 -4.72
CA ILE A 215 19.72 -12.67 -3.32
C ILE A 215 20.06 -14.14 -3.16
N MET A 216 19.57 -15.00 -4.04
CA MET A 216 19.85 -16.44 -3.97
C MET A 216 21.31 -16.78 -4.32
N ALA A 217 21.94 -16.04 -5.23
CA ALA A 217 23.35 -16.25 -5.56
C ALA A 217 24.30 -15.83 -4.44
N VAL A 218 23.99 -14.72 -3.74
CA VAL A 218 24.86 -14.15 -2.69
C VAL A 218 24.63 -14.82 -1.34
N TYR A 219 23.40 -15.01 -0.95
CA TYR A 219 23.03 -15.51 0.38
C TYR A 219 22.61 -17.00 0.39
N GLY A 220 22.36 -17.57 -0.78
CA GLY A 220 21.95 -18.95 -0.91
C GLY A 220 20.57 -19.27 -0.29
N PRO A 221 20.27 -20.56 -0.07
CA PRO A 221 18.97 -21.01 0.47
C PRO A 221 18.75 -20.60 1.94
N LYS A 222 19.78 -20.13 2.66
CA LYS A 222 19.69 -19.71 4.08
C LYS A 222 18.68 -18.57 4.29
N VAL A 223 18.43 -17.74 3.26
CA VAL A 223 17.47 -16.62 3.32
C VAL A 223 16.02 -17.08 3.30
N VAL A 224 15.74 -18.26 2.74
CA VAL A 224 14.35 -18.76 2.56
C VAL A 224 13.65 -18.96 3.91
N GLY A 225 14.37 -19.50 4.90
CA GLY A 225 13.81 -19.73 6.23
C GLY A 225 13.28 -18.46 6.92
N PRO A 226 14.12 -17.42 7.08
CA PRO A 226 13.70 -16.13 7.63
C PRO A 226 12.57 -15.48 6.84
N LEU A 227 12.62 -15.51 5.50
CA LEU A 227 11.53 -14.97 4.64
C LEU A 227 10.21 -15.73 4.85
N ALA A 228 10.27 -17.06 4.95
CA ALA A 228 9.10 -17.87 5.25
C ALA A 228 8.52 -17.53 6.64
N LYS A 229 9.37 -17.31 7.64
CA LYS A 229 8.94 -16.87 8.97
C LYS A 229 8.25 -15.50 8.94
N VAL A 230 8.80 -14.52 8.21
CA VAL A 230 8.15 -13.20 8.00
C VAL A 230 6.79 -13.39 7.38
N THR A 231 6.72 -14.15 6.28
CA THR A 231 5.48 -14.38 5.54
C THR A 231 4.44 -15.03 6.43
N PHE A 232 4.80 -16.08 7.17
CA PHE A 232 3.91 -16.77 8.10
C PHE A 232 3.42 -15.83 9.22
N ALA A 233 4.33 -15.05 9.83
CA ALA A 233 3.96 -14.12 10.89
C ALA A 233 2.98 -13.05 10.39
N VAL A 234 3.17 -12.51 9.19
CA VAL A 234 2.27 -11.53 8.58
C VAL A 234 0.90 -12.14 8.33
N TYR A 235 0.82 -13.30 7.67
CA TYR A 235 -0.48 -13.94 7.40
C TYR A 235 -1.21 -14.34 8.68
N LEU A 236 -0.49 -14.85 9.69
CA LEU A 236 -1.09 -15.16 10.97
C LEU A 236 -1.63 -13.90 11.67
N GLY A 237 -0.86 -12.81 11.65
CA GLY A 237 -1.31 -11.51 12.18
C GLY A 237 -2.58 -10.99 11.47
N LEU A 238 -2.66 -11.10 10.15
CA LEU A 238 -3.85 -10.72 9.38
C LEU A 238 -5.06 -11.60 9.74
N ILE A 239 -4.88 -12.90 9.89
CA ILE A 239 -5.96 -13.82 10.31
C ILE A 239 -6.45 -13.45 11.72
N ILE A 240 -5.53 -13.19 12.66
CA ILE A 240 -5.89 -12.76 14.01
C ILE A 240 -6.66 -11.43 13.96
N GLN A 241 -6.21 -10.47 13.18
CA GLN A 241 -6.91 -9.18 13.02
C GLN A 241 -8.35 -9.39 12.53
N ILE A 242 -8.56 -10.22 11.50
CA ILE A 242 -9.89 -10.48 10.94
C ILE A 242 -10.76 -11.25 11.92
N VAL A 243 -10.25 -12.35 12.48
CA VAL A 243 -11.06 -13.26 13.30
C VAL A 243 -11.31 -12.67 14.69
N VAL A 244 -10.28 -12.14 15.33
CA VAL A 244 -10.39 -11.65 16.71
C VAL A 244 -10.91 -10.21 16.71
N VAL A 245 -10.21 -9.26 16.10
CA VAL A 245 -10.56 -7.85 16.23
C VAL A 245 -11.87 -7.55 15.49
N TYR A 246 -11.96 -7.88 14.20
CA TYR A 246 -13.20 -7.62 13.45
C TYR A 246 -14.32 -8.56 13.88
N GLY A 247 -14.02 -9.81 14.26
CA GLY A 247 -15.00 -10.75 14.80
C GLY A 247 -15.65 -10.25 16.09
N ILE A 248 -14.85 -9.74 17.04
CA ILE A 248 -15.36 -9.15 18.28
C ILE A 248 -16.18 -7.89 17.98
N LEU A 249 -15.67 -7.00 17.13
CA LEU A 249 -16.38 -5.78 16.77
C LEU A 249 -17.74 -6.09 16.13
N LEU A 250 -17.79 -6.99 15.17
CA LEU A 250 -19.04 -7.42 14.55
C LEU A 250 -20.02 -8.00 15.58
N LYS A 251 -19.52 -8.85 16.48
CA LYS A 251 -20.34 -9.44 17.54
C LYS A 251 -20.90 -8.42 18.53
N VAL A 252 -20.12 -7.38 18.87
CA VAL A 252 -20.58 -6.26 19.71
C VAL A 252 -21.74 -5.52 19.07
N PHE A 253 -21.76 -5.43 17.75
CA PHE A 253 -22.87 -4.82 16.98
C PHE A 253 -23.94 -5.84 16.55
N GLY A 254 -23.94 -7.05 17.10
CA GLY A 254 -24.94 -8.08 16.81
C GLY A 254 -24.78 -8.74 15.44
N LEU A 255 -23.64 -8.59 14.78
CA LEU A 255 -23.34 -9.15 13.47
C LEU A 255 -22.49 -10.41 13.58
N ASP A 256 -22.73 -11.37 12.69
CA ASP A 256 -21.96 -12.61 12.60
C ASP A 256 -20.82 -12.49 11.59
N LEU A 257 -19.60 -12.85 11.99
CA LEU A 257 -18.40 -12.73 11.15
C LEU A 257 -18.51 -13.58 9.89
N ILE A 258 -19.01 -14.82 9.98
CA ILE A 258 -19.05 -15.73 8.84
C ILE A 258 -20.07 -15.24 7.82
N LYS A 259 -21.24 -14.79 8.29
CA LYS A 259 -22.27 -14.18 7.43
C LYS A 259 -21.77 -12.90 6.78
N PHE A 260 -21.03 -12.07 7.53
CA PHE A 260 -20.42 -10.85 7.01
C PHE A 260 -19.40 -11.15 5.90
N LEU A 261 -18.46 -12.08 6.14
CA LEU A 261 -17.48 -12.49 5.14
C LEU A 261 -18.14 -13.11 3.90
N GLY A 262 -19.22 -13.90 4.11
CA GLY A 262 -20.00 -14.45 3.01
C GLY A 262 -20.63 -13.36 2.14
N LYS A 263 -21.20 -12.32 2.74
CA LYS A 263 -21.75 -11.15 2.02
C LYS A 263 -20.68 -10.30 1.35
N ALA A 264 -19.49 -10.18 1.95
CA ALA A 264 -18.35 -9.41 1.43
C ALA A 264 -17.58 -10.15 0.33
N ARG A 265 -17.86 -11.43 0.08
CA ARG A 265 -17.06 -12.32 -0.77
C ARG A 265 -16.67 -11.71 -2.10
N ASP A 266 -17.60 -11.12 -2.83
CA ASP A 266 -17.35 -10.58 -4.18
C ASP A 266 -16.37 -9.40 -4.14
N ALA A 267 -16.49 -8.53 -3.13
CA ALA A 267 -15.55 -7.44 -2.92
C ALA A 267 -14.17 -7.98 -2.53
N MET A 268 -14.10 -8.99 -1.65
CA MET A 268 -12.83 -9.62 -1.23
C MET A 268 -12.12 -10.30 -2.40
N ILE A 269 -12.83 -11.08 -3.21
CA ILE A 269 -12.27 -11.75 -4.41
C ILE A 269 -11.77 -10.69 -5.40
N THR A 270 -12.59 -9.65 -5.65
CA THR A 270 -12.22 -8.58 -6.56
C THR A 270 -10.98 -7.84 -6.06
N ALA A 271 -10.90 -7.50 -4.78
CA ALA A 271 -9.72 -6.87 -4.17
C ALA A 271 -8.45 -7.73 -4.31
N PHE A 272 -8.59 -9.03 -4.07
CA PHE A 272 -7.48 -9.99 -4.22
C PHE A 272 -6.99 -10.07 -5.68
N VAL A 273 -7.90 -10.12 -6.64
CA VAL A 273 -7.56 -10.21 -8.07
C VAL A 273 -6.98 -8.89 -8.59
N THR A 274 -7.62 -7.77 -8.27
CA THR A 274 -7.21 -6.44 -8.77
C THR A 274 -5.99 -5.90 -8.03
N ARG A 275 -5.76 -6.33 -6.79
CA ARG A 275 -4.73 -5.79 -5.89
C ARG A 275 -4.76 -4.26 -5.81
N SER A 276 -5.95 -3.69 -5.94
CA SER A 276 -6.19 -2.26 -5.96
C SER A 276 -7.46 -1.92 -5.20
N SER A 277 -7.34 -1.16 -4.13
CA SER A 277 -8.49 -0.67 -3.36
C SER A 277 -9.38 0.23 -4.21
N SER A 278 -8.78 1.16 -4.96
CA SER A 278 -9.52 2.07 -5.85
C SER A 278 -10.22 1.31 -6.98
N GLY A 279 -9.55 0.32 -7.59
CA GLY A 279 -10.16 -0.53 -8.64
C GLY A 279 -11.29 -1.42 -8.12
N THR A 280 -11.31 -1.72 -6.82
CA THR A 280 -12.34 -2.53 -6.17
C THR A 280 -13.50 -1.69 -5.65
N LEU A 281 -13.30 -0.38 -5.47
CA LEU A 281 -14.25 0.52 -4.82
C LEU A 281 -15.68 0.40 -5.37
N PRO A 282 -15.94 0.41 -6.70
CA PRO A 282 -17.29 0.26 -7.23
C PRO A 282 -17.97 -1.03 -6.80
N VAL A 283 -17.21 -2.14 -6.79
CA VAL A 283 -17.71 -3.45 -6.34
C VAL A 283 -17.98 -3.45 -4.85
N THR A 284 -17.10 -2.85 -4.06
CA THR A 284 -17.27 -2.74 -2.61
C THR A 284 -18.48 -1.89 -2.25
N MET A 285 -18.71 -0.79 -2.96
CA MET A 285 -19.89 0.05 -2.79
C MET A 285 -21.19 -0.71 -3.12
N ARG A 286 -21.22 -1.42 -4.24
CA ARG A 286 -22.36 -2.26 -4.62
C ARG A 286 -22.63 -3.35 -3.58
N VAL A 287 -21.60 -4.06 -3.13
CA VAL A 287 -21.72 -5.10 -2.09
C VAL A 287 -22.24 -4.52 -0.78
N ALA A 288 -21.78 -3.33 -0.38
CA ALA A 288 -22.27 -2.64 0.81
C ALA A 288 -23.76 -2.31 0.70
N GLU A 289 -24.21 -1.85 -0.47
CA GLU A 289 -25.61 -1.51 -0.73
C GLU A 289 -26.50 -2.75 -0.85
N GLU A 290 -26.19 -3.62 -1.81
CA GLU A 290 -27.06 -4.74 -2.21
C GLU A 290 -26.99 -5.92 -1.25
N ASN A 291 -25.79 -6.30 -0.79
CA ASN A 291 -25.59 -7.49 0.03
C ASN A 291 -25.68 -7.20 1.54
N MET A 292 -25.24 -6.01 1.96
CA MET A 292 -25.16 -5.66 3.38
C MET A 292 -26.27 -4.70 3.83
N GLY A 293 -26.96 -4.03 2.90
CA GLY A 293 -28.03 -3.09 3.21
C GLY A 293 -27.54 -1.79 3.86
N VAL A 294 -26.28 -1.40 3.61
CA VAL A 294 -25.72 -0.16 4.14
C VAL A 294 -26.29 1.02 3.36
N PRO A 295 -26.86 2.05 4.03
CA PRO A 295 -27.39 3.23 3.35
C PRO A 295 -26.32 3.95 2.51
N ARG A 296 -26.74 4.46 1.33
CA ARG A 296 -25.87 5.19 0.41
C ARG A 296 -25.16 6.36 1.07
N SER A 297 -25.82 7.07 1.97
CA SER A 297 -25.27 8.19 2.74
C SER A 297 -24.07 7.80 3.63
N ILE A 298 -23.97 6.53 3.99
CA ILE A 298 -22.85 5.99 4.80
C ILE A 298 -21.76 5.46 3.90
N TYR A 299 -22.06 4.49 3.04
CA TYR A 299 -21.00 3.83 2.26
C TYR A 299 -20.31 4.75 1.25
N SER A 300 -21.05 5.72 0.66
CA SER A 300 -20.48 6.69 -0.29
C SER A 300 -19.44 7.62 0.36
N PHE A 301 -19.45 7.73 1.67
CA PHE A 301 -18.50 8.52 2.45
C PHE A 301 -17.41 7.69 3.12
N THR A 302 -17.73 6.45 3.50
CA THR A 302 -16.82 5.63 4.32
C THR A 302 -15.89 4.74 3.51
N LEU A 303 -16.28 4.39 2.28
CA LEU A 303 -15.52 3.46 1.45
C LEU A 303 -14.46 4.14 0.55
N PRO A 304 -14.67 5.36 0.02
CA PRO A 304 -13.58 6.08 -0.65
C PRO A 304 -12.51 6.52 0.32
#